data_00ef0b34ac2a835f64683c5ad9c74f44
#
_entry.id   00ef0b34ac2a835f64683c5ad9c74f44
#
_cell.length_a   1.000
_cell.length_b   1.000
_cell.length_c   1.000
_cell.angle_alpha   90.00
_cell.angle_beta   90.00
_cell.angle_gamma   90.00
#
_symmetry.space_group_name_H-M   'P 1'
#
loop_
_entity.id
_entity.type
_entity.pdbx_description
1 polymer ?
#
loop_
_entity_poly.entity_id
_entity_poly.type
_entity_poly.pdbx_seq_one_letter_code
_entity_poly.pdbx_strand_id
1 'polypeptide(L)'
;EGGALTWKEIEGVSDDDIYRELQLYSLHGQSKDALAKNKAGAGEYDILYPAYKCNMTNIQAAIGLAQLERYQGLLARRKELNERYRTAFEPLGLKLMKHYEPFRNSTGHLYLVRITGASVEDRNQIIVDMAEAGVACNVHYKPLPMMTAYKSLGFDIADYPNAYNQYANLISLPIFSKMTDEQNEYVIDTFISCLKKRGLIDC
;
A
#
# COMPACT_ATOMS: atom_id res chain seq x y z
N GLU A 1 -3.16 10.34 -7.37
CA GLU A 1 -3.31 10.05 -5.93
C GLU A 1 -4.49 10.82 -5.34
N GLY A 2 -4.96 10.39 -4.18
CA GLY A 2 -6.06 11.02 -3.48
C GLY A 2 -6.35 10.29 -2.17
N GLY A 3 -7.22 10.89 -1.35
CA GLY A 3 -7.67 10.30 -0.10
C GLY A 3 -9.04 10.84 0.28
N ALA A 4 -9.70 10.14 1.19
CA ALA A 4 -10.96 10.56 1.77
C ALA A 4 -10.92 10.35 3.28
N LEU A 5 -11.59 11.22 4.01
CA LEU A 5 -11.81 11.12 5.46
C LEU A 5 -13.26 10.83 5.71
N THR A 6 -13.52 9.88 6.58
CA THR A 6 -14.84 9.63 7.16
C THR A 6 -14.68 9.53 8.67
N TRP A 7 -15.70 9.85 9.41
CA TRP A 7 -15.69 9.78 10.87
C TRP A 7 -16.97 9.15 11.40
N LYS A 8 -16.92 8.69 12.62
CA LYS A 8 -18.08 8.29 13.41
C LYS A 8 -18.48 9.45 14.31
N GLU A 9 -19.69 9.40 14.82
CA GLU A 9 -20.19 10.35 15.82
C GLU A 9 -19.18 10.53 16.96
N ILE A 10 -18.86 11.78 17.26
CA ILE A 10 -17.99 12.18 18.38
C ILE A 10 -18.85 12.95 19.37
N GLU A 11 -18.94 12.43 20.60
CA GLU A 11 -19.76 13.05 21.66
C GLU A 11 -19.37 14.52 21.87
N GLY A 12 -20.36 15.39 21.82
CA GLY A 12 -20.19 16.83 22.02
C GLY A 12 -19.64 17.63 20.84
N VAL A 13 -19.41 16.99 19.67
CA VAL A 13 -18.93 17.67 18.45
C VAL A 13 -19.92 17.42 17.31
N SER A 14 -20.38 18.48 16.65
CA SER A 14 -21.29 18.34 15.52
C SER A 14 -20.54 17.89 14.25
N ASP A 15 -21.20 17.16 13.37
CA ASP A 15 -20.65 16.78 12.05
C ASP A 15 -20.30 18.01 11.20
N ASP A 16 -21.07 19.08 11.31
CA ASP A 16 -20.81 20.33 10.60
C ASP A 16 -19.53 21.02 11.08
N ASP A 17 -19.24 20.98 12.38
CA ASP A 17 -17.97 21.50 12.93
C ASP A 17 -16.78 20.68 12.46
N ILE A 18 -16.89 19.36 12.51
CA ILE A 18 -15.83 18.46 11.98
C ILE A 18 -15.59 18.74 10.49
N TYR A 19 -16.66 18.79 9.70
CA TYR A 19 -16.56 19.05 8.27
C TYR A 19 -15.89 20.39 7.96
N ARG A 20 -16.29 21.44 8.70
CA ARG A 20 -15.74 22.79 8.57
C ARG A 20 -14.24 22.81 8.90
N GLU A 21 -13.83 22.17 10.00
CA GLU A 21 -12.42 22.08 10.37
C GLU A 21 -11.60 21.34 9.31
N LEU A 22 -12.11 20.23 8.78
CA LEU A 22 -11.44 19.48 7.71
C LEU A 22 -11.30 20.29 6.42
N GLN A 23 -12.30 21.12 6.08
CA GLN A 23 -12.20 22.05 4.95
C GLN A 23 -11.09 23.09 5.19
N LEU A 24 -11.03 23.67 6.37
CA LEU A 24 -9.97 24.63 6.74
C LEU A 24 -8.59 23.98 6.66
N TYR A 25 -8.40 22.79 7.24
CA TYR A 25 -7.14 22.07 7.20
C TYR A 25 -6.71 21.68 5.78
N SER A 26 -7.64 21.38 4.89
CA SER A 26 -7.33 20.99 3.52
C SER A 26 -7.02 22.15 2.58
N LEU A 27 -7.36 23.39 2.95
CA LEU A 27 -7.22 24.58 2.12
C LEU A 27 -6.61 25.78 2.89
N HIS A 28 -5.37 25.67 3.34
CA HIS A 28 -4.59 26.73 3.96
C HIS A 28 -5.16 27.36 5.24
N GLY A 29 -6.23 26.86 5.81
CA GLY A 29 -6.97 27.53 6.88
C GLY A 29 -7.78 28.76 6.41
N GLN A 30 -8.15 28.80 5.13
CA GLN A 30 -8.90 29.93 4.55
C GLN A 30 -10.34 30.00 5.08
N SER A 31 -10.77 31.19 5.52
CA SER A 31 -12.12 31.42 6.03
C SER A 31 -13.22 31.31 4.98
N LYS A 32 -12.87 31.34 3.67
CA LYS A 32 -13.80 31.23 2.54
C LYS A 32 -13.27 30.24 1.49
N ASP A 33 -14.12 29.36 1.04
CA ASP A 33 -13.86 28.48 -0.09
C ASP A 33 -14.02 29.18 -1.46
N ALA A 34 -13.79 28.46 -2.55
CA ALA A 34 -13.89 28.99 -3.91
C ALA A 34 -15.32 29.44 -4.27
N LEU A 35 -16.36 28.79 -3.73
CA LEU A 35 -17.77 29.14 -3.99
C LEU A 35 -18.16 30.40 -3.23
N ALA A 36 -17.72 30.53 -1.99
CA ALA A 36 -17.96 31.71 -1.18
C ALA A 36 -17.27 32.97 -1.76
N LYS A 37 -16.11 32.81 -2.41
CA LYS A 37 -15.39 33.89 -3.08
C LYS A 37 -16.11 34.44 -4.32
N ASN A 38 -16.98 33.66 -4.95
CA ASN A 38 -17.71 34.06 -6.15
C ASN A 38 -18.98 34.89 -5.85
N LYS A 39 -19.33 35.08 -4.57
CA LYS A 39 -20.47 35.96 -4.20
C LYS A 39 -20.06 37.41 -4.30
N ALA A 40 -21.02 38.27 -4.76
CA ALA A 40 -20.78 39.70 -4.84
C ALA A 40 -20.38 40.27 -3.45
N GLY A 41 -19.30 41.04 -3.40
CA GLY A 41 -18.73 41.60 -2.19
C GLY A 41 -17.82 40.68 -1.37
N ALA A 42 -17.46 39.50 -1.88
CA ALA A 42 -16.62 38.49 -1.18
C ALA A 42 -15.11 38.60 -1.48
N GLY A 43 -14.61 39.77 -1.84
CA GLY A 43 -13.21 39.95 -2.32
C GLY A 43 -12.10 39.64 -1.31
N GLU A 44 -12.40 39.69 0.00
CA GLU A 44 -11.41 39.41 1.04
C GLU A 44 -11.68 38.10 1.75
N TYR A 45 -10.62 37.40 2.11
CA TYR A 45 -10.65 36.20 2.97
C TYR A 45 -9.50 36.30 3.99
N ASP A 46 -9.58 35.54 5.05
CA ASP A 46 -8.57 35.45 6.09
C ASP A 46 -7.98 34.04 6.16
N ILE A 47 -6.76 33.92 6.65
CA ILE A 47 -6.12 32.67 7.06
C ILE A 47 -6.25 32.56 8.57
N LEU A 48 -7.14 31.71 9.04
CA LEU A 48 -7.44 31.58 10.46
C LEU A 48 -6.27 30.93 11.23
N TYR A 49 -5.55 30.01 10.58
CA TYR A 49 -4.34 29.37 11.06
C TYR A 49 -3.56 28.72 9.91
N PRO A 50 -2.23 28.49 10.04
CA PRO A 50 -1.46 27.78 9.03
C PRO A 50 -1.96 26.33 8.87
N ALA A 51 -2.30 25.95 7.64
CA ALA A 51 -2.80 24.62 7.31
C ALA A 51 -2.28 24.14 5.96
N TYR A 52 -2.71 22.96 5.53
CA TYR A 52 -2.20 22.28 4.34
C TYR A 52 -2.89 22.76 3.06
N LYS A 53 -2.27 22.44 1.92
CA LYS A 53 -2.90 22.54 0.60
C LYS A 53 -3.06 21.12 0.05
N CYS A 54 -4.18 20.48 0.36
CA CYS A 54 -4.47 19.11 -0.01
C CYS A 54 -5.93 18.88 -0.45
N ASN A 55 -6.60 19.93 -0.91
CA ASN A 55 -7.94 19.79 -1.47
C ASN A 55 -7.91 19.03 -2.79
N MET A 56 -8.85 18.10 -2.95
CA MET A 56 -9.06 17.33 -4.18
C MET A 56 -9.76 18.17 -5.24
N THR A 57 -9.36 18.06 -6.51
CA THR A 57 -10.09 18.67 -7.63
C THR A 57 -11.35 17.87 -7.96
N ASN A 58 -12.35 18.50 -8.58
CA ASN A 58 -13.57 17.82 -9.00
C ASN A 58 -13.31 16.67 -9.98
N ILE A 59 -12.30 16.81 -10.84
CA ILE A 59 -11.89 15.74 -11.78
C ILE A 59 -11.35 14.52 -11.02
N GLN A 60 -10.48 14.74 -10.04
CA GLN A 60 -9.96 13.66 -9.19
C GLN A 60 -11.08 13.01 -8.36
N ALA A 61 -12.00 13.82 -7.82
CA ALA A 61 -13.14 13.32 -7.06
C ALA A 61 -14.08 12.46 -7.94
N ALA A 62 -14.36 12.87 -9.17
CA ALA A 62 -15.18 12.10 -10.11
C ALA A 62 -14.54 10.75 -10.45
N ILE A 63 -13.22 10.71 -10.68
CA ILE A 63 -12.49 9.45 -10.86
C ILE A 63 -12.58 8.57 -9.60
N GLY A 64 -12.43 9.17 -8.42
CA GLY A 64 -12.55 8.47 -7.14
C GLY A 64 -13.93 7.84 -6.94
N LEU A 65 -14.99 8.57 -7.23
CA LEU A 65 -16.38 8.07 -7.15
C LEU A 65 -16.61 6.89 -8.08
N ALA A 66 -16.20 6.99 -9.34
CA ALA A 66 -16.31 5.89 -10.31
C ALA A 66 -15.51 4.63 -9.88
N GLN A 67 -14.36 4.81 -9.21
CA GLN A 67 -13.63 3.67 -8.63
C GLN A 67 -14.34 3.09 -7.41
N LEU A 68 -14.96 3.94 -6.57
CA LEU A 68 -15.68 3.50 -5.38
C LEU A 68 -16.87 2.60 -5.72
N GLU A 69 -17.61 2.88 -6.78
CA GLU A 69 -18.71 2.02 -7.28
C GLU A 69 -18.22 0.60 -7.61
N ARG A 70 -16.99 0.44 -8.06
CA ARG A 70 -16.37 -0.83 -8.46
C ARG A 70 -15.56 -1.49 -7.34
N TYR A 71 -15.38 -0.80 -6.22
CA TYR A 71 -14.38 -1.15 -5.21
C TYR A 71 -14.60 -2.54 -4.62
N GLN A 72 -15.83 -2.93 -4.32
CA GLN A 72 -16.15 -4.25 -3.76
C GLN A 72 -15.73 -5.39 -4.70
N GLY A 73 -15.98 -5.25 -6.00
CA GLY A 73 -15.54 -6.23 -7.00
C GLY A 73 -14.00 -6.31 -7.12
N LEU A 74 -13.32 -5.16 -7.04
CA LEU A 74 -11.86 -5.11 -7.05
C LEU A 74 -11.25 -5.78 -5.81
N LEU A 75 -11.87 -5.61 -4.63
CA LEU A 75 -11.45 -6.28 -3.40
C LEU A 75 -11.68 -7.79 -3.46
N ALA A 76 -12.85 -8.23 -3.94
CA ALA A 76 -13.17 -9.65 -4.10
C ALA A 76 -12.14 -10.34 -5.00
N ARG A 77 -11.81 -9.75 -6.16
CA ARG A 77 -10.79 -10.30 -7.06
C ARG A 77 -9.41 -10.37 -6.42
N ARG A 78 -8.98 -9.35 -5.70
CA ARG A 78 -7.71 -9.38 -4.97
C ARG A 78 -7.69 -10.46 -3.90
N LYS A 79 -8.82 -10.67 -3.20
CA LYS A 79 -8.94 -11.75 -2.22
C LYS A 79 -8.76 -13.12 -2.86
N GLU A 80 -9.38 -13.38 -4.00
CA GLU A 80 -9.21 -14.63 -4.76
C GLU A 80 -7.75 -14.88 -5.11
N LEU A 81 -7.07 -13.88 -5.70
CA LEU A 81 -5.66 -13.99 -6.08
C LEU A 81 -4.75 -14.21 -4.87
N ASN A 82 -5.00 -13.52 -3.76
CA ASN A 82 -4.26 -13.73 -2.50
C ASN A 82 -4.43 -15.16 -1.96
N GLU A 83 -5.65 -15.71 -2.02
CA GLU A 83 -5.92 -17.08 -1.57
C GLU A 83 -5.26 -18.12 -2.47
N ARG A 84 -5.19 -17.90 -3.80
CA ARG A 84 -4.45 -18.77 -4.70
C ARG A 84 -2.96 -18.80 -4.37
N TYR A 85 -2.35 -17.64 -4.16
CA TYR A 85 -0.97 -17.53 -3.70
C TYR A 85 -0.77 -18.23 -2.34
N ARG A 86 -1.66 -17.98 -1.36
CA ARG A 86 -1.58 -18.60 -0.05
C ARG A 86 -1.62 -20.12 -0.15
N THR A 87 -2.58 -20.67 -0.89
CA THR A 87 -2.74 -22.12 -1.09
C THR A 87 -1.49 -22.76 -1.70
N ALA A 88 -0.87 -22.09 -2.68
CA ALA A 88 0.33 -22.59 -3.34
C ALA A 88 1.58 -22.55 -2.45
N PHE A 89 1.72 -21.51 -1.61
CA PHE A 89 2.97 -21.26 -0.89
C PHE A 89 2.97 -21.71 0.58
N GLU A 90 1.81 -21.88 1.19
CA GLU A 90 1.69 -22.33 2.59
C GLU A 90 2.35 -23.69 2.82
N PRO A 91 2.20 -24.70 1.94
CA PRO A 91 2.87 -25.99 2.09
C PRO A 91 4.41 -25.93 1.96
N LEU A 92 4.96 -24.86 1.41
CA LEU A 92 6.39 -24.72 1.13
C LEU A 92 7.19 -24.13 2.31
N GLY A 93 6.57 -23.93 3.47
CA GLY A 93 7.23 -23.36 4.64
C GLY A 93 7.62 -21.89 4.54
N LEU A 94 7.09 -21.18 3.54
CA LEU A 94 7.30 -19.74 3.35
C LEU A 94 6.51 -18.95 4.41
N LYS A 95 7.06 -17.82 4.87
CA LYS A 95 6.33 -16.92 5.77
C LYS A 95 5.46 -15.97 4.97
N LEU A 96 4.15 -16.16 5.05
CA LEU A 96 3.15 -15.39 4.31
C LEU A 96 2.50 -14.32 5.19
N MET A 97 2.08 -13.20 4.56
CA MET A 97 1.28 -12.21 5.24
C MET A 97 -0.15 -12.75 5.42
N LYS A 98 -0.68 -12.64 6.64
CA LYS A 98 -2.08 -12.96 6.92
C LYS A 98 -2.96 -11.78 6.53
N HIS A 99 -3.66 -11.89 5.42
CA HIS A 99 -4.54 -10.84 4.90
C HIS A 99 -5.90 -10.81 5.58
N TYR A 100 -6.42 -11.96 5.99
CA TYR A 100 -7.78 -12.11 6.53
C TYR A 100 -7.74 -12.89 7.84
N GLU A 101 -8.25 -12.29 8.89
CA GLU A 101 -8.38 -12.86 10.24
C GLU A 101 -9.73 -12.43 10.84
N PRO A 102 -10.25 -13.08 11.87
CA PRO A 102 -11.57 -12.76 12.42
C PRO A 102 -11.76 -11.30 12.86
N PHE A 103 -10.65 -10.62 13.21
CA PHE A 103 -10.66 -9.24 13.74
C PHE A 103 -10.10 -8.20 12.77
N ARG A 104 -9.59 -8.61 11.60
CA ARG A 104 -9.07 -7.70 10.59
C ARG A 104 -9.16 -8.26 9.18
N ASN A 105 -9.38 -7.36 8.23
CA ASN A 105 -9.33 -7.64 6.80
C ASN A 105 -8.36 -6.68 6.12
N SER A 106 -7.48 -7.21 5.28
CA SER A 106 -6.61 -6.44 4.40
C SER A 106 -7.31 -6.16 3.06
N THR A 107 -6.96 -5.05 2.42
CA THR A 107 -7.36 -4.79 1.03
C THR A 107 -6.65 -5.68 0.01
N GLY A 108 -5.66 -6.46 0.46
CA GLY A 108 -4.87 -7.33 -0.43
C GLY A 108 -4.05 -6.57 -1.47
N HIS A 109 -3.64 -5.33 -1.14
CA HIS A 109 -2.93 -4.45 -2.09
C HIS A 109 -1.56 -4.99 -2.50
N LEU A 110 -0.81 -5.56 -1.55
CA LEU A 110 0.50 -6.19 -1.76
C LEU A 110 0.45 -7.64 -1.35
N TYR A 111 1.10 -8.52 -2.10
CA TYR A 111 1.36 -9.88 -1.67
C TYR A 111 2.83 -10.05 -1.32
N LEU A 112 3.11 -10.15 -0.03
CA LEU A 112 4.45 -10.22 0.54
C LEU A 112 4.77 -11.64 0.97
N VAL A 113 5.90 -12.17 0.48
CA VAL A 113 6.42 -13.49 0.85
C VAL A 113 7.81 -13.33 1.43
N ARG A 114 8.05 -13.98 2.57
CA ARG A 114 9.39 -14.10 3.13
C ARG A 114 9.92 -15.51 2.92
N ILE A 115 11.12 -15.59 2.39
CA ILE A 115 11.80 -16.85 2.09
C ILE A 115 12.67 -17.18 3.30
N THR A 116 12.22 -18.12 4.14
CA THR A 116 12.93 -18.50 5.36
C THR A 116 14.31 -19.00 5.03
N GLY A 117 15.33 -18.47 5.70
CA GLY A 117 16.74 -18.87 5.49
C GLY A 117 17.45 -18.20 4.31
N ALA A 118 16.75 -17.51 3.42
CA ALA A 118 17.38 -16.79 2.33
C ALA A 118 18.12 -15.54 2.80
N SER A 119 19.28 -15.27 2.22
CA SER A 119 20.04 -14.03 2.36
C SER A 119 19.45 -12.91 1.49
N VAL A 120 19.98 -11.68 1.64
CA VAL A 120 19.64 -10.56 0.75
C VAL A 120 20.06 -10.85 -0.69
N GLU A 121 21.21 -11.51 -0.85
CA GLU A 121 21.80 -11.90 -2.15
C GLU A 121 20.92 -12.94 -2.84
N ASP A 122 20.46 -13.98 -2.12
CA ASP A 122 19.53 -14.99 -2.64
C ASP A 122 18.23 -14.34 -3.11
N ARG A 123 17.63 -13.49 -2.25
CA ARG A 123 16.43 -12.76 -2.57
C ARG A 123 16.58 -11.87 -3.81
N ASN A 124 17.69 -11.13 -3.92
CA ASN A 124 17.95 -10.26 -5.06
C ASN A 124 18.09 -11.07 -6.35
N GLN A 125 18.75 -12.20 -6.27
CA GLN A 125 18.91 -13.05 -7.44
C GLN A 125 17.59 -13.73 -7.87
N ILE A 126 16.72 -14.10 -6.92
CA ILE A 126 15.37 -14.56 -7.25
C ILE A 126 14.59 -13.48 -8.01
N ILE A 127 14.71 -12.21 -7.59
CA ILE A 127 14.08 -11.09 -8.32
C ILE A 127 14.60 -10.99 -9.77
N VAL A 128 15.91 -11.20 -9.97
CA VAL A 128 16.50 -11.22 -11.32
C VAL A 128 15.95 -12.40 -12.13
N ASP A 129 15.98 -13.62 -11.57
CA ASP A 129 15.47 -14.82 -12.25
C ASP A 129 13.97 -14.70 -12.63
N MET A 130 13.17 -14.12 -11.74
CA MET A 130 11.74 -13.81 -11.99
C MET A 130 11.60 -12.78 -13.14
N ALA A 131 12.43 -11.74 -13.15
CA ALA A 131 12.39 -10.72 -14.18
C ALA A 131 12.80 -11.28 -15.56
N GLU A 132 13.81 -12.17 -15.62
CA GLU A 132 14.20 -12.88 -16.84
C GLU A 132 13.07 -13.77 -17.39
N ALA A 133 12.23 -14.30 -16.50
CA ALA A 133 11.01 -15.02 -16.87
C ALA A 133 9.80 -14.09 -17.14
N GLY A 134 9.99 -12.77 -17.20
CA GLY A 134 8.93 -11.80 -17.49
C GLY A 134 8.02 -11.47 -16.32
N VAL A 135 8.41 -11.82 -15.08
CA VAL A 135 7.63 -11.56 -13.86
C VAL A 135 8.31 -10.46 -13.04
N ALA A 136 7.71 -9.27 -13.00
CA ALA A 136 8.22 -8.15 -12.23
C ALA A 136 7.91 -8.30 -10.74
N CYS A 137 8.94 -8.47 -9.92
CA CYS A 137 8.86 -8.48 -8.46
C CYS A 137 9.42 -7.19 -7.85
N ASN A 138 9.11 -6.93 -6.59
CA ASN A 138 9.60 -5.76 -5.87
C ASN A 138 9.94 -6.11 -4.41
N VAL A 139 10.41 -5.11 -3.66
CA VAL A 139 10.66 -5.19 -2.22
C VAL A 139 9.96 -4.02 -1.52
N HIS A 140 8.94 -4.29 -0.72
CA HIS A 140 8.21 -3.28 0.05
C HIS A 140 8.43 -3.47 1.57
N TYR A 141 9.39 -2.75 2.20
CA TYR A 141 10.29 -1.76 1.63
C TYR A 141 11.67 -1.91 2.24
N LYS A 142 12.70 -1.30 1.61
CA LYS A 142 13.99 -1.11 2.26
C LYS A 142 13.79 -0.24 3.51
N PRO A 143 14.25 -0.66 4.72
CA PRO A 143 14.08 0.09 5.95
C PRO A 143 14.65 1.52 5.87
N LEU A 144 13.95 2.49 6.44
CA LEU A 144 14.39 3.90 6.44
C LEU A 144 15.82 4.09 6.97
N PRO A 145 16.26 3.43 8.06
CA PRO A 145 17.65 3.53 8.53
C PRO A 145 18.70 3.12 7.49
N MET A 146 18.33 2.33 6.48
CA MET A 146 19.22 1.95 5.38
C MET A 146 19.26 2.96 4.22
N MET A 147 18.38 3.96 4.21
CA MET A 147 18.30 4.99 3.19
C MET A 147 19.33 6.09 3.47
N THR A 148 19.96 6.64 2.43
CA THR A 148 21.03 7.65 2.55
C THR A 148 20.61 8.85 3.39
N ALA A 149 19.41 9.38 3.15
CA ALA A 149 18.89 10.53 3.89
C ALA A 149 18.77 10.27 5.40
N TYR A 150 18.35 9.06 5.78
CA TYR A 150 18.19 8.72 7.21
C TYR A 150 19.51 8.37 7.87
N LYS A 151 20.42 7.74 7.15
CA LYS A 151 21.82 7.54 7.62
C LYS A 151 22.50 8.87 7.94
N SER A 152 22.30 9.90 7.11
CA SER A 152 22.87 11.23 7.36
C SER A 152 22.28 11.92 8.60
N LEU A 153 21.12 11.47 9.09
CA LEU A 153 20.51 11.90 10.35
C LEU A 153 20.95 11.07 11.56
N GLY A 154 21.89 10.13 11.38
CA GLY A 154 22.43 9.31 12.46
C GLY A 154 21.71 8.00 12.73
N PHE A 155 20.74 7.60 11.89
CA PHE A 155 20.08 6.29 12.02
C PHE A 155 20.97 5.16 11.53
N ASP A 156 21.09 4.08 12.31
CA ASP A 156 21.78 2.86 11.91
C ASP A 156 20.80 1.67 11.90
N ILE A 157 20.86 0.84 10.88
CA ILE A 157 20.02 -0.37 10.76
C ILE A 157 20.33 -1.39 11.86
N ALA A 158 21.51 -1.38 12.45
CA ALA A 158 21.88 -2.24 13.56
C ALA A 158 20.97 -2.07 14.79
N ASP A 159 20.42 -0.88 14.98
CA ASP A 159 19.46 -0.58 16.05
C ASP A 159 18.04 -1.11 15.77
N TYR A 160 17.80 -1.59 14.55
CA TYR A 160 16.49 -2.06 14.05
C TYR A 160 16.54 -3.48 13.49
N PRO A 161 16.98 -4.49 14.27
CA PRO A 161 17.21 -5.85 13.78
C PRO A 161 15.93 -6.51 13.22
N ASN A 162 14.77 -6.22 13.80
CA ASN A 162 13.49 -6.74 13.32
C ASN A 162 13.12 -6.19 11.93
N ALA A 163 13.39 -4.91 11.68
CA ALA A 163 13.14 -4.29 10.37
C ALA A 163 14.10 -4.88 9.32
N TYR A 164 15.38 -5.05 9.67
CA TYR A 164 16.34 -5.70 8.78
C TYR A 164 15.96 -7.14 8.47
N ASN A 165 15.64 -7.94 9.48
CA ASN A 165 15.24 -9.35 9.32
C ASN A 165 13.96 -9.51 8.48
N GLN A 166 13.03 -8.55 8.56
CA GLN A 166 11.85 -8.53 7.71
C GLN A 166 12.22 -8.23 6.25
N TYR A 167 13.09 -7.26 6.02
CA TYR A 167 13.53 -6.82 4.70
C TYR A 167 14.41 -7.84 3.98
N ALA A 168 15.31 -8.51 4.70
CA ALA A 168 16.42 -9.28 4.12
C ALA A 168 15.95 -10.35 3.11
N ASN A 169 14.83 -11.01 3.39
CA ASN A 169 14.31 -12.12 2.60
C ASN A 169 12.87 -11.92 2.09
N LEU A 170 12.45 -10.66 2.00
CA LEU A 170 11.11 -10.28 1.56
C LEU A 170 11.05 -10.06 0.05
N ILE A 171 10.09 -10.68 -0.62
CA ILE A 171 9.72 -10.41 -2.01
C ILE A 171 8.24 -10.03 -2.06
N SER A 172 7.92 -9.05 -2.89
CA SER A 172 6.55 -8.68 -3.24
C SER A 172 6.23 -9.23 -4.62
N LEU A 173 5.31 -10.18 -4.69
CA LEU A 173 4.84 -10.73 -5.94
C LEU A 173 3.78 -9.83 -6.59
N PRO A 174 3.67 -9.83 -7.92
CA PRO A 174 2.69 -9.00 -8.62
C PRO A 174 1.27 -9.41 -8.26
N ILE A 175 0.44 -8.40 -7.95
CA ILE A 175 -1.00 -8.56 -7.74
C ILE A 175 -1.74 -7.32 -8.20
N PHE A 176 -2.73 -7.48 -9.06
CA PHE A 176 -3.59 -6.41 -9.56
C PHE A 176 -4.96 -6.96 -9.96
N SER A 177 -6.00 -6.13 -9.85
CA SER A 177 -7.39 -6.57 -9.99
C SER A 177 -7.78 -7.09 -11.39
N LYS A 178 -6.98 -6.80 -12.43
CA LYS A 178 -7.18 -7.34 -13.80
C LYS A 178 -6.31 -8.57 -14.09
N MET A 179 -5.55 -9.05 -13.13
CA MET A 179 -4.72 -10.25 -13.28
C MET A 179 -5.61 -11.45 -13.56
N THR A 180 -5.32 -12.22 -14.63
CA THR A 180 -6.04 -13.45 -14.94
C THR A 180 -5.60 -14.60 -14.05
N ASP A 181 -6.34 -15.70 -14.04
CA ASP A 181 -5.97 -16.90 -13.29
C ASP A 181 -4.69 -17.52 -13.85
N GLU A 182 -4.56 -17.55 -15.17
CA GLU A 182 -3.38 -18.08 -15.87
C GLU A 182 -2.13 -17.23 -15.55
N GLN A 183 -2.27 -15.90 -15.48
CA GLN A 183 -1.16 -15.04 -15.08
C GLN A 183 -0.76 -15.26 -13.62
N ASN A 184 -1.74 -15.45 -12.73
CA ASN A 184 -1.46 -15.75 -11.33
C ASN A 184 -0.74 -17.10 -11.18
N GLU A 185 -1.20 -18.13 -11.88
CA GLU A 185 -0.59 -19.47 -11.90
C GLU A 185 0.82 -19.43 -12.48
N TYR A 186 1.04 -18.71 -13.56
CA TYR A 186 2.37 -18.50 -14.13
C TYR A 186 3.35 -17.86 -13.12
N VAL A 187 2.89 -16.87 -12.35
CA VAL A 187 3.72 -16.27 -11.28
C VAL A 187 4.05 -17.29 -10.20
N ILE A 188 3.06 -18.12 -9.79
CA ILE A 188 3.24 -19.18 -8.79
C ILE A 188 4.31 -20.17 -9.25
N ASP A 189 4.14 -20.74 -10.45
CA ASP A 189 5.04 -21.75 -10.99
C ASP A 189 6.46 -21.22 -11.19
N THR A 190 6.58 -20.01 -11.72
CA THR A 190 7.88 -19.35 -11.92
C THR A 190 8.58 -19.14 -10.58
N PHE A 191 7.86 -18.63 -9.56
CA PHE A 191 8.45 -18.40 -8.25
C PHE A 191 8.90 -19.69 -7.58
N ILE A 192 8.08 -20.75 -7.60
CA ILE A 192 8.43 -22.08 -7.09
C ILE A 192 9.68 -22.63 -7.81
N SER A 193 9.72 -22.51 -9.14
CA SER A 193 10.86 -22.95 -9.94
C SER A 193 12.16 -22.21 -9.54
N CYS A 194 12.10 -20.90 -9.36
CA CYS A 194 13.25 -20.10 -8.90
C CYS A 194 13.73 -20.53 -7.51
N LEU A 195 12.83 -20.82 -6.58
CA LEU A 195 13.17 -21.30 -5.23
C LEU A 195 13.82 -22.68 -5.26
N LYS A 196 13.26 -23.62 -6.02
CA LYS A 196 13.81 -24.97 -6.21
C LYS A 196 15.22 -24.95 -6.82
N LYS A 197 15.40 -24.17 -7.89
CA LYS A 197 16.70 -23.99 -8.56
C LYS A 197 17.81 -23.56 -7.58
N ARG A 198 17.43 -22.90 -6.48
CA ARG A 198 18.35 -22.40 -5.44
C ARG A 198 18.39 -23.25 -4.19
N GLY A 199 17.65 -24.35 -4.13
CA GLY A 199 17.58 -25.21 -2.94
C GLY A 199 16.99 -24.52 -1.71
N LEU A 200 16.12 -23.54 -1.91
CA LEU A 200 15.45 -22.78 -0.82
C LEU A 200 14.13 -23.41 -0.40
N ILE A 201 13.65 -24.37 -1.17
CA ILE A 201 12.51 -25.27 -0.82
C ILE A 201 12.84 -26.67 -1.37
N ASP A 202 12.22 -27.68 -0.79
CA ASP A 202 12.36 -29.07 -1.24
C ASP A 202 11.75 -29.30 -2.62
N CYS A 203 12.30 -30.32 -3.34
CA CYS A 203 11.87 -30.70 -4.69
C CYS A 203 10.50 -31.37 -4.71
#